data_1d6d432ae4085d2621f1eca1aff3d559
#
_entry.id   1d6d432ae4085d2621f1eca1aff3d559
#
_cell.length_a   1.000
_cell.length_b   1.000
_cell.length_c   1.000
_cell.angle_alpha   90.00
_cell.angle_beta   90.00
_cell.angle_gamma   90.00
#
_symmetry.space_group_name_H-M   'P 1'
#
loop_
_entity.id
_entity.type
_entity.pdbx_description
1 polymer ?
#
loop_
_entity_poly.entity_id
_entity_poly.type
_entity_poly.pdbx_seq_one_letter_code
_entity_poly.pdbx_strand_id
1 'polypeptide(L)'
;MNIVNPAFWKQLQDINDTIRAIKSPLLIVMVGLPGSGKSFVAKQLAEVNDDISIVSSDTIREEFYGDVNDQSHNDEVFRIVNKRLKEGLIAEKKVILDATNISKKKRKALLRDLKYPKSMAIVMAVPEYICKKRDEERDRHVGPDVINRMIKNWCPPHYSEGFDFISIVYDYDNSANFYNPILALESAVQINHDNPHHSLSIGEHMLKAGELIQEEFKAGCPFYLYAAALLHDIGKPYVKSYDEDGVAHYYNHQNYGSYLGLFYADYMKFSLEETLDFINIIYYHMEPLLSWKRSEKAHAKAIEELGYLYNDIMIVHKADINAH
;
A
#
# COMPACT_ATOMS: atom_id res chain seq x y z
N MET A 1 -5.20 -26.68 -3.93
CA MET A 1 -5.72 -25.69 -2.97
C MET A 1 -4.90 -25.78 -1.71
N ASN A 2 -3.92 -24.92 -1.53
CA ASN A 2 -3.12 -24.91 -0.30
C ASN A 2 -4.03 -24.45 0.83
N ILE A 3 -3.88 -25.09 1.98
CA ILE A 3 -4.62 -24.82 3.21
C ILE A 3 -4.46 -23.31 3.50
N VAL A 4 -5.51 -22.57 3.28
CA VAL A 4 -5.53 -21.13 3.59
C VAL A 4 -5.36 -21.01 5.09
N ASN A 5 -4.37 -20.23 5.51
CA ASN A 5 -4.02 -19.98 6.91
C ASN A 5 -5.29 -19.66 7.73
N PRO A 6 -5.56 -20.31 8.89
CA PRO A 6 -6.72 -19.99 9.73
C PRO A 6 -6.84 -18.50 10.09
N ALA A 7 -5.71 -17.81 10.22
CA ALA A 7 -5.67 -16.37 10.45
C ALA A 7 -6.29 -15.56 9.28
N PHE A 8 -6.13 -16.00 8.04
CA PHE A 8 -6.75 -15.37 6.89
C PHE A 8 -8.29 -15.43 6.98
N TRP A 9 -8.85 -16.59 7.29
CA TRP A 9 -10.31 -16.73 7.41
C TRP A 9 -10.88 -15.91 8.57
N LYS A 10 -10.15 -15.81 9.68
CA LYS A 10 -10.55 -14.95 10.79
C LYS A 10 -10.58 -13.48 10.37
N GLN A 11 -9.54 -12.99 9.69
CA GLN A 11 -9.51 -11.62 9.16
C GLN A 11 -10.70 -11.35 8.22
N LEU A 12 -11.01 -12.32 7.35
CA LEU A 12 -12.14 -12.20 6.43
C LEU A 12 -13.48 -12.19 7.16
N GLN A 13 -13.63 -12.97 8.23
CA GLN A 13 -14.81 -12.95 9.11
C GLN A 13 -14.97 -11.58 9.79
N ASP A 14 -13.90 -11.04 10.37
CA ASP A 14 -13.92 -9.73 11.05
C ASP A 14 -14.31 -8.60 10.08
N ILE A 15 -13.81 -8.64 8.84
CA ILE A 15 -14.19 -7.72 7.77
C ILE A 15 -15.67 -7.89 7.40
N ASN A 16 -16.13 -9.11 7.25
CA ASN A 16 -17.52 -9.42 6.94
C ASN A 16 -18.47 -8.89 8.02
N ASP A 17 -18.14 -9.07 9.30
CA ASP A 17 -18.93 -8.57 10.42
C ASP A 17 -18.96 -7.03 10.41
N THR A 18 -17.84 -6.38 10.09
CA THR A 18 -17.78 -4.93 9.90
C THR A 18 -18.70 -4.48 8.76
N ILE A 19 -18.64 -5.14 7.60
CA ILE A 19 -19.48 -4.83 6.44
C ILE A 19 -20.97 -5.00 6.78
N ARG A 20 -21.33 -6.03 7.52
CA ARG A 20 -22.73 -6.28 7.96
C ARG A 20 -23.26 -5.23 8.92
N ALA A 21 -22.40 -4.70 9.78
CA ALA A 21 -22.75 -3.64 10.72
C ALA A 21 -22.99 -2.28 10.02
N ILE A 22 -22.42 -2.07 8.84
CA ILE A 22 -22.59 -0.84 8.07
C ILE A 22 -23.89 -0.92 7.27
N LYS A 23 -24.75 0.09 7.46
CA LYS A 23 -25.97 0.22 6.65
C LYS A 23 -25.59 0.63 5.22
N SER A 24 -26.32 0.09 4.25
CA SER A 24 -26.17 0.47 2.84
C SER A 24 -26.53 1.95 2.59
N PRO A 25 -25.99 2.59 1.55
CA PRO A 25 -24.99 2.07 0.60
C PRO A 25 -23.56 2.13 1.11
N LEU A 26 -22.70 1.22 0.63
CA LEU A 26 -21.29 1.15 0.97
C LEU A 26 -20.46 0.87 -0.29
N LEU A 27 -19.46 1.71 -0.56
CA LEU A 27 -18.44 1.44 -1.57
C LEU A 27 -17.26 0.71 -0.92
N ILE A 28 -16.96 -0.49 -1.41
CA ILE A 28 -15.79 -1.28 -1.00
C ILE A 28 -14.75 -1.26 -2.14
N VAL A 29 -13.54 -0.81 -1.86
CA VAL A 29 -12.46 -0.72 -2.84
C VAL A 29 -11.39 -1.74 -2.51
N MET A 30 -11.23 -2.76 -3.36
CA MET A 30 -10.12 -3.70 -3.22
C MET A 30 -8.82 -3.03 -3.64
N VAL A 31 -7.75 -3.18 -2.82
CA VAL A 31 -6.44 -2.60 -3.09
C VAL A 31 -5.37 -3.70 -3.02
N GLY A 32 -4.56 -3.84 -4.06
CA GLY A 32 -3.47 -4.85 -4.05
C GLY A 32 -2.96 -5.21 -5.44
N LEU A 33 -1.86 -5.95 -5.48
CA LEU A 33 -1.18 -6.38 -6.70
C LEU A 33 -1.99 -7.43 -7.49
N PRO A 34 -1.73 -7.64 -8.79
CA PRO A 34 -2.16 -8.85 -9.49
C PRO A 34 -1.66 -10.09 -8.73
N GLY A 35 -2.45 -11.16 -8.68
CA GLY A 35 -2.12 -12.37 -7.89
C GLY A 35 -2.33 -12.25 -6.38
N SER A 36 -2.73 -11.09 -5.83
CA SER A 36 -2.93 -10.93 -4.37
C SER A 36 -4.24 -11.50 -3.83
N GLY A 37 -5.12 -12.08 -4.67
CA GLY A 37 -6.35 -12.72 -4.19
C GLY A 37 -7.55 -11.78 -4.03
N LYS A 38 -7.52 -10.54 -4.52
CA LYS A 38 -8.63 -9.57 -4.45
C LYS A 38 -9.97 -10.14 -4.91
N SER A 39 -9.99 -10.72 -6.11
CA SER A 39 -11.22 -11.27 -6.70
C SER A 39 -11.75 -12.47 -5.93
N PHE A 40 -10.87 -13.25 -5.29
CA PHE A 40 -11.27 -14.33 -4.39
C PHE A 40 -11.97 -13.76 -3.15
N VAL A 41 -11.36 -12.79 -2.46
CA VAL A 41 -11.96 -12.14 -1.30
C VAL A 41 -13.27 -11.44 -1.65
N ALA A 42 -13.31 -10.71 -2.78
CA ALA A 42 -14.54 -10.06 -3.25
C ALA A 42 -15.68 -11.06 -3.45
N LYS A 43 -15.40 -12.22 -4.07
CA LYS A 43 -16.39 -13.28 -4.26
C LYS A 43 -16.85 -13.88 -2.94
N GLN A 44 -15.90 -14.18 -2.03
CA GLN A 44 -16.27 -14.74 -0.70
C GLN A 44 -17.17 -13.80 0.10
N LEU A 45 -16.92 -12.48 0.04
CA LEU A 45 -17.76 -11.49 0.71
C LEU A 45 -19.14 -11.39 0.06
N ALA A 46 -19.25 -11.48 -1.27
CA ALA A 46 -20.53 -11.44 -1.97
C ALA A 46 -21.34 -12.72 -1.80
N GLU A 47 -20.69 -13.90 -1.69
CA GLU A 47 -21.37 -15.18 -1.48
C GLU A 47 -22.11 -15.27 -0.13
N VAL A 48 -21.65 -14.55 0.87
CA VAL A 48 -22.21 -14.57 2.23
C VAL A 48 -23.08 -13.32 2.54
N ASN A 49 -23.28 -12.42 1.57
CA ASN A 49 -24.07 -11.20 1.71
C ASN A 49 -24.84 -10.91 0.42
N ASP A 50 -26.13 -11.12 0.43
CA ASP A 50 -27.02 -10.98 -0.74
C ASP A 50 -27.14 -9.52 -1.24
N ASP A 51 -26.78 -8.53 -0.42
CA ASP A 51 -26.81 -7.10 -0.74
C ASP A 51 -25.50 -6.59 -1.36
N ILE A 52 -24.49 -7.45 -1.55
CA ILE A 52 -23.22 -7.08 -2.19
C ILE A 52 -23.25 -7.40 -3.69
N SER A 53 -22.83 -6.42 -4.49
CA SER A 53 -22.52 -6.61 -5.91
C SER A 53 -21.06 -6.31 -6.21
N ILE A 54 -20.48 -7.02 -7.19
CA ILE A 54 -19.10 -6.85 -7.62
C ILE A 54 -19.06 -6.14 -8.98
N VAL A 55 -18.26 -5.08 -9.07
CA VAL A 55 -17.89 -4.40 -10.31
C VAL A 55 -16.41 -4.64 -10.57
N SER A 56 -16.10 -5.47 -11.56
CA SER A 56 -14.74 -5.84 -11.93
C SER A 56 -14.33 -5.19 -13.24
N SER A 57 -13.18 -4.52 -13.28
CA SER A 57 -12.63 -3.97 -14.52
C SER A 57 -12.28 -5.06 -15.53
N ASP A 58 -11.92 -6.23 -15.05
CA ASP A 58 -11.54 -7.38 -15.89
C ASP A 58 -12.78 -8.02 -16.53
N THR A 59 -13.84 -8.21 -15.75
CA THR A 59 -15.13 -8.70 -16.27
C THR A 59 -15.73 -7.74 -17.31
N ILE A 60 -15.58 -6.43 -17.12
CA ILE A 60 -16.05 -5.44 -18.09
C ILE A 60 -15.23 -5.50 -19.38
N ARG A 61 -13.91 -5.72 -19.32
CA ARG A 61 -13.09 -5.93 -20.52
C ARG A 61 -13.56 -7.17 -21.30
N GLU A 62 -13.75 -8.27 -20.61
CA GLU A 62 -14.23 -9.51 -21.22
C GLU A 62 -15.59 -9.30 -21.90
N GLU A 63 -16.54 -8.67 -21.21
CA GLU A 63 -17.90 -8.45 -21.69
C GLU A 63 -17.97 -7.55 -22.94
N PHE A 64 -17.16 -6.47 -22.99
CA PHE A 64 -17.26 -5.47 -24.05
C PHE A 64 -16.26 -5.63 -25.19
N TYR A 65 -15.12 -6.27 -24.92
CA TYR A 65 -14.02 -6.38 -25.87
C TYR A 65 -13.57 -7.82 -26.13
N GLY A 66 -14.13 -8.80 -25.40
CA GLY A 66 -13.78 -10.22 -25.56
C GLY A 66 -12.35 -10.58 -25.17
N ASP A 67 -11.58 -9.61 -24.61
CA ASP A 67 -10.22 -9.81 -24.18
C ASP A 67 -9.95 -9.06 -22.85
N VAL A 68 -9.78 -9.82 -21.81
CA VAL A 68 -9.45 -9.30 -20.47
C VAL A 68 -8.14 -8.51 -20.45
N ASN A 69 -7.23 -8.79 -21.39
CA ASN A 69 -5.91 -8.13 -21.48
C ASN A 69 -5.94 -6.83 -22.29
N ASP A 70 -7.05 -6.51 -22.93
CA ASP A 70 -7.15 -5.27 -23.70
C ASP A 70 -6.96 -4.04 -22.79
N GLN A 71 -5.87 -3.34 -23.01
CA GLN A 71 -5.54 -2.08 -22.32
C GLN A 71 -5.80 -0.84 -23.20
N SER A 72 -6.19 -1.04 -24.47
CA SER A 72 -6.40 0.05 -25.44
C SER A 72 -7.66 0.87 -25.12
N HIS A 73 -8.64 0.26 -24.44
CA HIS A 73 -9.94 0.85 -24.10
C HIS A 73 -10.07 1.22 -22.59
N ASN A 74 -8.95 1.46 -21.90
CA ASN A 74 -8.97 1.69 -20.45
C ASN A 74 -9.94 2.80 -20.01
N ASP A 75 -9.98 3.94 -20.72
CA ASP A 75 -10.86 5.07 -20.36
C ASP A 75 -12.35 4.69 -20.45
N GLU A 76 -12.72 3.92 -21.48
CA GLU A 76 -14.09 3.46 -21.63
C GLU A 76 -14.46 2.39 -20.59
N VAL A 77 -13.57 1.44 -20.33
CA VAL A 77 -13.73 0.47 -19.24
C VAL A 77 -13.99 1.17 -17.90
N PHE A 78 -13.17 2.16 -17.54
CA PHE A 78 -13.35 2.88 -16.28
C PHE A 78 -14.60 3.78 -16.27
N ARG A 79 -15.06 4.27 -17.42
CA ARG A 79 -16.35 4.96 -17.54
C ARG A 79 -17.50 4.02 -17.23
N ILE A 80 -17.46 2.78 -17.75
CA ILE A 80 -18.47 1.73 -17.47
C ILE A 80 -18.39 1.30 -16.00
N VAL A 81 -17.18 1.09 -15.46
CA VAL A 81 -16.97 0.83 -14.02
C VAL A 81 -17.68 1.87 -13.17
N ASN A 82 -17.38 3.16 -13.41
CA ASN A 82 -17.97 4.27 -12.63
C ASN A 82 -19.49 4.31 -12.77
N LYS A 83 -20.04 4.02 -13.96
CA LYS A 83 -21.49 3.94 -14.18
C LYS A 83 -22.10 2.83 -13.34
N ARG A 84 -21.55 1.60 -13.40
CA ARG A 84 -22.07 0.43 -12.64
C ARG A 84 -21.96 0.62 -11.13
N LEU A 85 -20.85 1.23 -10.65
CA LEU A 85 -20.73 1.59 -9.24
C LEU A 85 -21.85 2.53 -8.82
N LYS A 86 -22.11 3.61 -9.59
CA LYS A 86 -23.19 4.56 -9.31
C LYS A 86 -24.55 3.89 -9.28
N GLU A 87 -24.86 3.08 -10.26
CA GLU A 87 -26.14 2.36 -10.34
C GLU A 87 -26.35 1.45 -9.13
N GLY A 88 -25.34 0.67 -8.75
CA GLY A 88 -25.44 -0.20 -7.57
C GLY A 88 -25.62 0.57 -6.27
N LEU A 89 -24.89 1.67 -6.09
CA LEU A 89 -24.97 2.48 -4.89
C LEU A 89 -26.30 3.28 -4.80
N ILE A 90 -26.83 3.77 -5.92
CA ILE A 90 -28.16 4.39 -5.99
C ILE A 90 -29.26 3.38 -5.62
N ALA A 91 -29.08 2.12 -5.97
CA ALA A 91 -29.97 1.03 -5.56
C ALA A 91 -29.76 0.61 -4.08
N GLU A 92 -29.07 1.43 -3.29
CA GLU A 92 -28.79 1.22 -1.86
C GLU A 92 -28.07 -0.11 -1.55
N LYS A 93 -27.24 -0.59 -2.50
CA LYS A 93 -26.44 -1.81 -2.33
C LYS A 93 -25.07 -1.49 -1.75
N LYS A 94 -24.41 -2.53 -1.24
CA LYS A 94 -22.97 -2.54 -1.03
C LYS A 94 -22.30 -2.95 -2.34
N VAL A 95 -21.30 -2.20 -2.80
CA VAL A 95 -20.67 -2.46 -4.09
C VAL A 95 -19.17 -2.59 -3.92
N ILE A 96 -18.60 -3.71 -4.38
CA ILE A 96 -17.16 -3.96 -4.40
C ILE A 96 -16.60 -3.55 -5.75
N LEU A 97 -15.61 -2.65 -5.75
CA LEU A 97 -14.74 -2.42 -6.91
C LEU A 97 -13.57 -3.38 -6.87
N ASP A 98 -13.57 -4.37 -7.77
CA ASP A 98 -12.46 -5.32 -7.95
C ASP A 98 -11.54 -4.85 -9.07
N ALA A 99 -10.49 -4.13 -8.67
CA ALA A 99 -9.37 -3.70 -9.50
C ALA A 99 -8.12 -3.52 -8.61
N THR A 100 -6.95 -3.23 -9.17
CA THR A 100 -5.71 -3.11 -8.38
C THR A 100 -5.72 -1.92 -7.43
N ASN A 101 -6.27 -0.78 -7.84
CA ASN A 101 -6.49 0.45 -7.06
C ASN A 101 -5.27 0.94 -6.24
N ILE A 102 -4.04 0.67 -6.70
CA ILE A 102 -2.81 1.01 -5.98
C ILE A 102 -2.47 2.51 -6.00
N SER A 103 -3.13 3.30 -6.82
CA SER A 103 -2.86 4.74 -6.98
C SER A 103 -3.76 5.61 -6.11
N LYS A 104 -3.17 6.38 -5.18
CA LYS A 104 -3.87 7.38 -4.35
C LYS A 104 -4.69 8.36 -5.21
N LYS A 105 -4.11 8.86 -6.32
CA LYS A 105 -4.78 9.80 -7.23
C LYS A 105 -6.09 9.21 -7.79
N LYS A 106 -6.07 7.93 -8.20
CA LYS A 106 -7.26 7.25 -8.75
C LYS A 106 -8.29 6.99 -7.65
N ARG A 107 -7.88 6.54 -6.46
CA ARG A 107 -8.79 6.32 -5.32
C ARG A 107 -9.48 7.63 -4.90
N LYS A 108 -8.72 8.73 -4.72
CA LYS A 108 -9.29 10.05 -4.39
C LYS A 108 -10.28 10.55 -5.46
N ALA A 109 -9.97 10.38 -6.74
CA ALA A 109 -10.87 10.73 -7.82
C ALA A 109 -12.17 9.91 -7.76
N LEU A 110 -12.06 8.60 -7.55
CA LEU A 110 -13.20 7.70 -7.39
C LEU A 110 -14.11 8.15 -6.23
N LEU A 111 -13.54 8.35 -5.03
CA LEU A 111 -14.29 8.76 -3.85
C LEU A 111 -14.99 10.11 -4.04
N ARG A 112 -14.29 11.09 -4.63
CA ARG A 112 -14.85 12.41 -4.93
C ARG A 112 -16.02 12.35 -5.93
N ASP A 113 -15.86 11.56 -6.99
CA ASP A 113 -16.81 11.51 -8.12
C ASP A 113 -18.08 10.73 -7.77
N LEU A 114 -17.98 9.82 -6.81
CA LEU A 114 -19.11 9.00 -6.39
C LEU A 114 -19.96 9.64 -5.27
N LYS A 115 -19.40 10.56 -4.47
CA LYS A 115 -20.10 11.33 -3.39
C LYS A 115 -20.94 10.46 -2.44
N TYR A 116 -20.40 9.32 -1.97
CA TYR A 116 -21.20 8.37 -1.17
C TYR A 116 -21.04 8.51 0.33
N PRO A 117 -22.06 8.01 1.08
CA PRO A 117 -22.11 8.20 2.52
C PRO A 117 -21.06 7.34 3.26
N LYS A 118 -20.67 6.18 2.73
CA LYS A 118 -19.68 5.29 3.37
C LYS A 118 -18.76 4.62 2.36
N SER A 119 -17.47 4.51 2.72
CA SER A 119 -16.45 3.88 1.89
C SER A 119 -15.47 3.07 2.71
N MET A 120 -15.03 1.93 2.16
CA MET A 120 -14.08 1.01 2.79
C MET A 120 -12.99 0.62 1.80
N ALA A 121 -11.72 0.67 2.22
CA ALA A 121 -10.63 0.04 1.49
C ALA A 121 -10.30 -1.32 2.11
N ILE A 122 -10.16 -2.37 1.30
CA ILE A 122 -9.62 -3.67 1.71
C ILE A 122 -8.28 -3.86 1.02
N VAL A 123 -7.20 -3.80 1.80
CA VAL A 123 -5.82 -3.91 1.33
C VAL A 123 -5.39 -5.37 1.40
N MET A 124 -5.02 -5.95 0.27
CA MET A 124 -4.46 -7.30 0.21
C MET A 124 -2.94 -7.24 0.40
N ALA A 125 -2.47 -7.51 1.60
CA ALA A 125 -1.05 -7.61 1.95
C ALA A 125 -0.54 -9.02 1.64
N VAL A 126 -0.02 -9.21 0.44
CA VAL A 126 0.49 -10.49 -0.06
C VAL A 126 1.90 -10.27 -0.63
N PRO A 127 2.91 -10.99 -0.15
CA PRO A 127 4.27 -10.85 -0.64
C PRO A 127 4.41 -10.96 -2.14
N GLU A 128 5.32 -10.18 -2.70
CA GLU A 128 5.57 -10.10 -4.13
C GLU A 128 5.80 -11.47 -4.77
N TYR A 129 6.62 -12.32 -4.13
CA TYR A 129 6.93 -13.64 -4.65
C TYR A 129 5.69 -14.56 -4.73
N ILE A 130 4.76 -14.43 -3.78
CA ILE A 130 3.47 -15.15 -3.81
C ILE A 130 2.59 -14.60 -4.93
N CYS A 131 2.52 -13.26 -5.08
CA CYS A 131 1.78 -12.62 -6.16
C CYS A 131 2.28 -13.07 -7.54
N LYS A 132 3.61 -13.11 -7.75
CA LYS A 132 4.25 -13.58 -8.99
C LYS A 132 3.94 -15.04 -9.26
N LYS A 133 4.13 -15.91 -8.26
CA LYS A 133 3.83 -17.33 -8.39
C LYS A 133 2.37 -17.57 -8.77
N ARG A 134 1.42 -16.91 -8.09
CA ARG A 134 -0.01 -17.03 -8.40
C ARG A 134 -0.37 -16.42 -9.75
N ASP A 135 0.36 -15.40 -10.20
CA ASP A 135 0.19 -14.83 -11.53
C ASP A 135 0.60 -15.80 -12.62
N GLU A 136 1.69 -16.54 -12.43
CA GLU A 136 2.17 -17.58 -13.36
C GLU A 136 1.24 -18.81 -13.44
N GLU A 137 0.57 -19.15 -12.32
CA GLU A 137 -0.31 -20.33 -12.22
C GLU A 137 -1.72 -20.12 -12.82
N ARG A 138 -2.11 -18.88 -13.16
CA ARG A 138 -3.45 -18.58 -13.71
C ARG A 138 -3.40 -18.44 -15.23
N ASP A 139 -4.52 -18.74 -15.89
CA ASP A 139 -4.65 -18.64 -17.37
C ASP A 139 -4.30 -17.24 -17.87
N ARG A 140 -4.71 -16.20 -17.13
CA ARG A 140 -4.34 -14.82 -17.40
C ARG A 140 -3.23 -14.36 -16.46
N HIS A 141 -2.08 -14.08 -17.01
CA HIS A 141 -0.94 -13.53 -16.27
C HIS A 141 -0.52 -12.17 -16.84
N VAL A 142 -0.03 -11.29 -15.97
CA VAL A 142 0.49 -9.97 -16.36
C VAL A 142 2.02 -9.96 -16.43
N GLY A 143 2.66 -10.93 -15.80
CA GLY A 143 4.09 -11.11 -15.74
C GLY A 143 4.80 -10.32 -14.62
N PRO A 144 6.01 -10.78 -14.26
CA PRO A 144 6.76 -10.27 -13.11
C PRO A 144 7.13 -8.78 -13.24
N ASP A 145 7.45 -8.31 -14.47
CA ASP A 145 7.82 -6.91 -14.69
C ASP A 145 6.67 -5.94 -14.43
N VAL A 146 5.43 -6.35 -14.74
CA VAL A 146 4.24 -5.54 -14.44
C VAL A 146 4.03 -5.48 -12.93
N ILE A 147 4.19 -6.60 -12.23
CA ILE A 147 4.07 -6.64 -10.75
C ILE A 147 5.15 -5.76 -10.13
N ASN A 148 6.41 -5.86 -10.54
CA ASN A 148 7.51 -5.02 -10.07
C ASN A 148 7.23 -3.54 -10.30
N ARG A 149 6.75 -3.17 -11.49
CA ARG A 149 6.37 -1.80 -11.79
C ARG A 149 5.21 -1.32 -10.92
N MET A 150 4.25 -2.20 -10.60
CA MET A 150 3.14 -1.84 -9.72
C MET A 150 3.60 -1.60 -8.28
N ILE A 151 4.56 -2.37 -7.75
CA ILE A 151 5.12 -2.11 -6.42
C ILE A 151 5.87 -0.77 -6.41
N LYS A 152 6.67 -0.46 -7.43
CA LYS A 152 7.34 0.84 -7.59
C LYS A 152 6.35 2.03 -7.72
N ASN A 153 5.08 1.76 -7.97
CA ASN A 153 4.00 2.75 -8.02
C ASN A 153 2.96 2.55 -6.91
N TRP A 154 3.28 1.72 -5.93
CA TRP A 154 2.42 1.50 -4.78
C TRP A 154 2.26 2.78 -3.97
N CYS A 155 1.01 3.05 -3.60
CA CYS A 155 0.65 4.14 -2.69
C CYS A 155 -0.23 3.53 -1.59
N PRO A 156 0.21 3.54 -0.33
CA PRO A 156 -0.62 3.01 0.75
C PRO A 156 -1.92 3.81 0.89
N PRO A 157 -3.07 3.15 1.10
CA PRO A 157 -4.29 3.86 1.44
C PRO A 157 -4.17 4.58 2.80
N HIS A 158 -4.88 5.71 2.91
CA HIS A 158 -4.96 6.47 4.15
C HIS A 158 -6.36 7.10 4.30
N TYR A 159 -6.79 7.33 5.53
CA TYR A 159 -8.07 7.98 5.83
C TYR A 159 -8.20 9.39 5.21
N SER A 160 -7.09 10.11 5.02
CA SER A 160 -7.04 11.40 4.33
C SER A 160 -7.48 11.36 2.86
N GLU A 161 -7.65 10.17 2.28
CA GLU A 161 -8.23 10.02 0.94
C GLU A 161 -9.75 10.15 0.93
N GLY A 162 -10.39 9.99 2.10
CA GLY A 162 -11.84 10.01 2.28
C GLY A 162 -12.46 8.65 2.58
N PHE A 163 -11.67 7.63 2.89
CA PHE A 163 -12.18 6.35 3.39
C PHE A 163 -12.69 6.48 4.82
N ASP A 164 -13.89 5.95 5.07
CA ASP A 164 -14.44 5.80 6.43
C ASP A 164 -13.83 4.60 7.16
N PHE A 165 -13.47 3.55 6.41
CA PHE A 165 -12.90 2.31 6.94
C PHE A 165 -11.74 1.86 6.06
N ILE A 166 -10.71 1.31 6.70
CA ILE A 166 -9.60 0.61 6.03
C ILE A 166 -9.40 -0.71 6.76
N SER A 167 -9.19 -1.78 6.02
CA SER A 167 -8.81 -3.09 6.56
C SER A 167 -7.65 -3.65 5.76
N ILE A 168 -6.78 -4.42 6.41
CA ILE A 168 -5.66 -5.11 5.78
C ILE A 168 -5.88 -6.61 5.94
N VAL A 169 -5.73 -7.35 4.85
CA VAL A 169 -5.80 -8.81 4.82
C VAL A 169 -4.43 -9.36 4.48
N TYR A 170 -3.84 -10.07 5.41
CA TYR A 170 -2.57 -10.75 5.23
C TYR A 170 -2.80 -12.18 4.75
N ASP A 171 -2.21 -12.53 3.60
CA ASP A 171 -2.31 -13.87 3.02
C ASP A 171 -0.91 -14.39 2.66
N TYR A 172 -0.18 -14.79 3.68
CA TYR A 172 1.12 -15.43 3.60
C TYR A 172 1.44 -16.22 4.88
N ASP A 173 2.42 -17.11 4.77
CA ASP A 173 2.95 -17.84 5.91
C ASP A 173 4.11 -17.07 6.54
N ASN A 174 3.92 -16.55 7.75
CA ASN A 174 4.94 -15.80 8.48
C ASN A 174 5.83 -16.69 9.36
N SER A 175 5.71 -18.02 9.26
CA SER A 175 6.48 -18.95 10.10
C SER A 175 8.01 -18.89 9.86
N ALA A 176 8.42 -18.42 8.68
CA ALA A 176 9.82 -18.42 8.23
C ALA A 176 10.59 -17.13 8.57
N ASN A 177 10.05 -16.20 9.36
CA ASN A 177 10.69 -14.93 9.77
C ASN A 177 11.25 -14.06 8.62
N PHE A 178 10.75 -14.21 7.40
CA PHE A 178 11.23 -13.46 6.23
C PHE A 178 11.15 -11.92 6.40
N TYR A 179 10.20 -11.45 7.20
CA TYR A 179 9.98 -10.02 7.45
C TYR A 179 10.41 -9.61 8.85
N ASN A 180 11.47 -10.23 9.37
CA ASN A 180 12.11 -9.77 10.60
C ASN A 180 12.87 -8.45 10.31
N PRO A 181 12.50 -7.32 10.92
CA PRO A 181 13.13 -6.03 10.65
C PRO A 181 14.61 -5.98 11.07
N ILE A 182 15.00 -6.73 12.09
CA ILE A 182 16.40 -6.81 12.53
C ILE A 182 17.26 -7.45 11.45
N LEU A 183 16.85 -8.59 10.91
CA LEU A 183 17.57 -9.28 9.82
C LEU A 183 17.62 -8.43 8.55
N ALA A 184 16.56 -7.68 8.28
CA ALA A 184 16.52 -6.75 7.15
C ALA A 184 17.54 -5.61 7.31
N LEU A 185 17.64 -5.03 8.50
CA LEU A 185 18.64 -4.01 8.84
C LEU A 185 20.06 -4.56 8.76
N GLU A 186 20.34 -5.72 9.36
CA GLU A 186 21.64 -6.38 9.29
C GLU A 186 22.06 -6.63 7.84
N SER A 187 21.14 -7.05 6.99
CA SER A 187 21.38 -7.22 5.56
C SER A 187 21.68 -5.89 4.88
N ALA A 188 20.95 -4.83 5.21
CA ALA A 188 21.11 -3.51 4.63
C ALA A 188 22.44 -2.84 5.02
N VAL A 189 23.01 -3.15 6.20
CA VAL A 189 24.34 -2.69 6.63
C VAL A 189 25.44 -3.19 5.66
N GLN A 190 25.24 -4.32 5.00
CA GLN A 190 26.20 -4.85 4.03
C GLN A 190 26.08 -4.21 2.62
N ILE A 191 25.13 -3.28 2.43
CA ILE A 191 24.84 -2.69 1.11
C ILE A 191 25.29 -1.23 1.08
N ASN A 192 26.34 -0.95 0.32
CA ASN A 192 26.81 0.43 0.12
C ASN A 192 25.81 1.21 -0.74
N HIS A 193 25.73 2.53 -0.48
CA HIS A 193 24.91 3.42 -1.30
C HIS A 193 25.43 3.53 -2.74
N ASP A 194 26.74 3.37 -2.98
CA ASP A 194 27.38 3.58 -4.29
C ASP A 194 27.01 4.93 -4.91
N ASN A 195 26.91 5.93 -4.06
CA ASN A 195 26.57 7.29 -4.41
C ASN A 195 27.45 8.25 -3.64
N PRO A 196 28.13 9.24 -4.25
CA PRO A 196 29.10 10.11 -3.62
C PRO A 196 28.53 11.01 -2.51
N HIS A 197 27.22 11.13 -2.41
CA HIS A 197 26.54 11.92 -1.37
C HIS A 197 26.33 11.16 -0.04
N HIS A 198 26.68 9.87 0.00
CA HIS A 198 26.50 9.03 1.19
C HIS A 198 27.81 8.37 1.59
N SER A 199 28.21 8.56 2.87
CA SER A 199 29.38 7.93 3.47
C SER A 199 29.07 6.62 4.19
N LEU A 200 27.83 6.43 4.63
CA LEU A 200 27.35 5.26 5.34
C LEU A 200 26.76 4.24 4.36
N SER A 201 26.70 2.98 4.78
CA SER A 201 25.87 1.97 4.09
C SER A 201 24.38 2.28 4.28
N ILE A 202 23.51 1.61 3.49
CA ILE A 202 22.05 1.82 3.60
C ILE A 202 21.56 1.51 5.02
N GLY A 203 22.03 0.42 5.61
CA GLY A 203 21.63 0.04 6.97
C GLY A 203 22.20 0.95 8.06
N GLU A 204 23.47 1.36 7.94
CA GLU A 204 24.08 2.29 8.91
C GLU A 204 23.36 3.65 8.92
N HIS A 205 22.98 4.17 7.74
CA HIS A 205 22.18 5.37 7.62
C HIS A 205 20.82 5.23 8.33
N MET A 206 20.11 4.11 8.09
CA MET A 206 18.84 3.84 8.76
C MET A 206 18.99 3.68 10.29
N LEU A 207 20.03 3.00 10.76
CA LEU A 207 20.33 2.88 12.19
C LEU A 207 20.60 4.25 12.81
N LYS A 208 21.38 5.10 12.13
CA LYS A 208 21.68 6.45 12.60
C LYS A 208 20.41 7.32 12.68
N ALA A 209 19.50 7.22 11.70
CA ALA A 209 18.21 7.91 11.77
C ALA A 209 17.37 7.46 12.98
N GLY A 210 17.37 6.16 13.30
CA GLY A 210 16.74 5.62 14.50
C GLY A 210 17.35 6.15 15.80
N GLU A 211 18.69 6.20 15.90
CA GLU A 211 19.39 6.78 17.06
C GLU A 211 18.99 8.23 17.30
N LEU A 212 18.93 9.06 16.25
CA LEU A 212 18.53 10.47 16.34
C LEU A 212 17.12 10.64 16.89
N ILE A 213 16.18 9.78 16.49
CA ILE A 213 14.82 9.78 17.07
C ILE A 213 14.83 9.38 18.53
N GLN A 214 15.60 8.37 18.93
CA GLN A 214 15.70 7.97 20.33
C GLN A 214 16.31 9.09 21.20
N GLU A 215 17.31 9.80 20.70
CA GLU A 215 17.92 10.94 21.38
C GLU A 215 16.91 12.09 21.57
N GLU A 216 16.08 12.39 20.57
CA GLU A 216 15.09 13.47 20.60
C GLU A 216 13.93 13.15 21.56
N PHE A 217 13.39 11.94 21.53
CA PHE A 217 12.21 11.55 22.31
C PHE A 217 12.51 10.85 23.63
N LYS A 218 13.73 10.35 23.81
CA LYS A 218 14.12 9.52 24.98
C LYS A 218 13.18 8.31 25.12
N ALA A 219 12.57 8.13 26.30
CA ALA A 219 11.70 6.98 26.58
C ALA A 219 10.24 7.14 26.08
N GLY A 220 9.88 8.26 25.45
CA GLY A 220 8.50 8.59 25.07
C GLY A 220 8.17 8.44 23.58
N CYS A 221 9.10 7.89 22.76
CA CYS A 221 8.86 7.73 21.33
C CYS A 221 7.82 6.62 21.04
N PRO A 222 6.77 6.89 20.24
CA PRO A 222 5.92 5.82 19.73
C PRO A 222 6.73 4.81 18.92
N PHE A 223 6.51 3.51 19.16
CA PHE A 223 7.36 2.49 18.56
C PHE A 223 7.23 2.45 17.04
N TYR A 224 6.04 2.71 16.47
CA TYR A 224 5.86 2.78 15.02
C TYR A 224 6.68 3.92 14.38
N LEU A 225 6.83 5.05 15.06
CA LEU A 225 7.62 6.19 14.58
C LEU A 225 9.12 5.86 14.57
N TYR A 226 9.61 5.25 15.65
CA TYR A 226 10.98 4.74 15.73
C TYR A 226 11.27 3.70 14.64
N ALA A 227 10.36 2.73 14.48
CA ALA A 227 10.48 1.71 13.45
C ALA A 227 10.44 2.31 12.03
N ALA A 228 9.64 3.38 11.82
CA ALA A 228 9.62 4.08 10.53
C ALA A 228 10.97 4.74 10.21
N ALA A 229 11.64 5.33 11.18
CA ALA A 229 12.99 5.87 10.99
C ALA A 229 14.02 4.77 10.70
N LEU A 230 13.92 3.63 11.39
CA LEU A 230 14.78 2.47 11.15
C LEU A 230 14.58 1.81 9.79
N LEU A 231 13.43 1.99 9.15
CA LEU A 231 13.07 1.26 7.94
C LEU A 231 12.65 2.17 6.77
N HIS A 232 12.85 3.51 6.89
CA HIS A 232 12.42 4.46 5.86
C HIS A 232 13.02 4.15 4.47
N ASP A 233 14.24 3.68 4.45
CA ASP A 233 15.03 3.39 3.26
C ASP A 233 15.10 1.90 2.89
N ILE A 234 14.35 1.03 3.56
CA ILE A 234 14.39 -0.42 3.36
C ILE A 234 14.04 -0.85 1.92
N GLY A 235 13.42 0.01 1.15
CA GLY A 235 13.13 -0.22 -0.26
C GLY A 235 14.32 -0.01 -1.20
N LYS A 236 15.38 0.68 -0.76
CA LYS A 236 16.55 1.02 -1.62
C LYS A 236 17.20 -0.21 -2.28
N PRO A 237 17.47 -1.32 -1.57
CA PRO A 237 18.09 -2.51 -2.18
C PRO A 237 17.29 -3.08 -3.37
N TYR A 238 15.96 -2.95 -3.35
CA TYR A 238 15.05 -3.53 -4.33
C TYR A 238 14.87 -2.70 -5.60
N VAL A 239 15.27 -1.44 -5.58
CA VAL A 239 15.09 -0.51 -6.70
C VAL A 239 16.40 0.07 -7.21
N LYS A 240 17.54 -0.31 -6.62
CA LYS A 240 18.86 0.17 -6.98
C LYS A 240 19.14 0.00 -8.45
N SER A 241 19.56 1.06 -9.10
CA SER A 241 19.99 1.09 -10.51
C SER A 241 21.20 1.99 -10.66
N TYR A 242 21.96 1.82 -11.72
CA TYR A 242 23.16 2.61 -11.97
C TYR A 242 23.01 3.41 -13.26
N ASP A 243 23.53 4.63 -13.26
CA ASP A 243 23.71 5.42 -14.48
C ASP A 243 25.00 5.03 -15.24
N GLU A 244 25.28 5.76 -16.33
CA GLU A 244 26.46 5.51 -17.19
C GLU A 244 27.78 5.77 -16.47
N ASP A 245 27.78 6.60 -15.41
CA ASP A 245 28.96 6.93 -14.59
C ASP A 245 29.11 5.97 -13.41
N GLY A 246 28.26 4.97 -13.27
CA GLY A 246 28.28 3.98 -12.19
C GLY A 246 27.71 4.51 -10.85
N VAL A 247 27.03 5.64 -10.85
CA VAL A 247 26.37 6.20 -9.68
C VAL A 247 25.02 5.54 -9.45
N ALA A 248 24.76 5.10 -8.22
CA ALA A 248 23.51 4.43 -7.88
C ALA A 248 22.35 5.42 -7.70
N HIS A 249 21.19 5.03 -8.18
CA HIS A 249 19.90 5.71 -8.05
C HIS A 249 18.84 4.79 -7.44
N TYR A 250 17.91 5.37 -6.66
CA TYR A 250 16.93 4.64 -5.86
C TYR A 250 15.50 5.15 -6.11
N TYR A 251 15.14 5.31 -7.38
CA TYR A 251 13.81 5.85 -7.74
C TYR A 251 12.67 4.99 -7.20
N ASN A 252 11.74 5.64 -6.48
CA ASN A 252 10.55 5.02 -5.88
C ASN A 252 10.87 3.99 -4.77
N HIS A 253 12.03 4.11 -4.08
CA HIS A 253 12.34 3.25 -2.92
C HIS A 253 11.30 3.41 -1.82
N GLN A 254 10.75 4.61 -1.62
CA GLN A 254 9.72 4.87 -0.62
C GLN A 254 8.41 4.11 -0.90
N ASN A 255 8.06 3.93 -2.18
CA ASN A 255 6.90 3.14 -2.58
C ASN A 255 7.13 1.65 -2.26
N TYR A 256 8.31 1.14 -2.65
CA TYR A 256 8.68 -0.24 -2.41
C TYR A 256 8.83 -0.52 -0.91
N GLY A 257 9.51 0.37 -0.19
CA GLY A 257 9.68 0.30 1.26
C GLY A 257 8.34 0.31 2.00
N SER A 258 7.40 1.18 1.60
CA SER A 258 6.05 1.21 2.15
C SER A 258 5.26 -0.09 1.89
N TYR A 259 5.45 -0.72 0.73
CA TYR A 259 4.84 -2.03 0.47
C TYR A 259 5.42 -3.13 1.36
N LEU A 260 6.75 -3.17 1.54
CA LEU A 260 7.43 -4.07 2.48
C LEU A 260 7.01 -3.78 3.92
N GLY A 261 6.76 -2.52 4.23
CA GLY A 261 6.29 -2.07 5.54
C GLY A 261 5.05 -2.78 6.04
N LEU A 262 4.13 -3.19 5.15
CA LEU A 262 2.97 -4.00 5.51
C LEU A 262 3.37 -5.28 6.27
N PHE A 263 4.40 -5.95 5.82
CA PHE A 263 4.84 -7.24 6.37
C PHE A 263 5.71 -7.05 7.63
N TYR A 264 6.51 -5.99 7.68
CA TYR A 264 7.24 -5.63 8.90
C TYR A 264 6.29 -5.22 10.02
N ALA A 265 5.23 -4.47 9.71
CA ALA A 265 4.20 -4.10 10.68
C ALA A 265 3.46 -5.34 11.23
N ASP A 266 3.11 -6.31 10.37
CA ASP A 266 2.54 -7.59 10.82
C ASP A 266 3.51 -8.38 11.71
N TYR A 267 4.79 -8.40 11.37
CA TYR A 267 5.82 -9.05 12.20
C TYR A 267 5.93 -8.38 13.58
N MET A 268 5.94 -7.04 13.63
CA MET A 268 6.01 -6.24 14.87
C MET A 268 4.67 -6.19 15.63
N LYS A 269 3.61 -6.79 15.07
CA LYS A 269 2.27 -6.84 15.67
C LYS A 269 1.66 -5.46 15.89
N PHE A 270 1.89 -4.54 14.99
CA PHE A 270 1.25 -3.24 15.00
C PHE A 270 -0.28 -3.36 14.87
N SER A 271 -0.98 -2.47 15.55
CA SER A 271 -2.41 -2.26 15.31
C SER A 271 -2.63 -1.76 13.87
N LEU A 272 -3.88 -1.77 13.41
CA LEU A 272 -4.21 -1.24 12.08
C LEU A 272 -3.77 0.23 11.93
N GLU A 273 -4.01 1.06 12.95
CA GLU A 273 -3.66 2.47 12.93
C GLU A 273 -2.15 2.66 12.88
N GLU A 274 -1.39 1.99 13.78
CA GLU A 274 0.07 2.01 13.76
C GLU A 274 0.65 1.51 12.43
N THR A 275 0.03 0.47 11.83
CA THR A 275 0.43 -0.05 10.52
C THR A 275 0.24 1.01 9.43
N LEU A 276 -0.93 1.67 9.40
CA LEU A 276 -1.22 2.71 8.42
C LEU A 276 -0.28 3.90 8.58
N ASP A 277 -0.03 4.35 9.80
CA ASP A 277 0.91 5.43 10.08
C ASP A 277 2.32 5.06 9.64
N PHE A 278 2.83 3.91 10.07
CA PHE A 278 4.15 3.39 9.73
C PHE A 278 4.40 3.33 8.22
N ILE A 279 3.51 2.68 7.47
CA ILE A 279 3.68 2.53 6.01
C ILE A 279 3.53 3.86 5.27
N ASN A 280 2.70 4.77 5.77
CA ASN A 280 2.55 6.11 5.19
C ASN A 280 3.74 7.01 5.52
N ILE A 281 4.33 6.93 6.71
CA ILE A 281 5.57 7.65 7.04
C ILE A 281 6.68 7.21 6.08
N ILE A 282 6.88 5.90 5.88
CA ILE A 282 7.86 5.38 4.91
C ILE A 282 7.55 5.89 3.50
N TYR A 283 6.29 5.92 3.09
CA TYR A 283 5.91 6.41 1.77
C TYR A 283 6.20 7.90 1.57
N TYR A 284 5.96 8.72 2.60
CA TYR A 284 6.04 10.18 2.49
C TYR A 284 7.37 10.78 2.93
N HIS A 285 8.33 10.04 3.50
CA HIS A 285 9.55 10.62 4.09
C HIS A 285 10.36 11.49 3.11
N MET A 286 10.29 11.21 1.80
CA MET A 286 10.95 11.99 0.75
C MET A 286 10.15 13.22 0.29
N GLU A 287 8.84 13.31 0.55
CA GLU A 287 7.98 14.38 0.05
C GLU A 287 8.34 15.78 0.57
N PRO A 288 8.82 15.95 1.82
CA PRO A 288 9.31 17.25 2.30
C PRO A 288 10.41 17.81 1.38
N LEU A 289 11.32 16.97 0.89
CA LEU A 289 12.41 17.37 0.00
C LEU A 289 11.93 17.52 -1.46
N LEU A 290 11.05 16.66 -1.92
CA LEU A 290 10.67 16.56 -3.34
C LEU A 290 9.58 17.54 -3.74
N SER A 291 8.46 17.56 -3.03
CA SER A 291 7.27 18.31 -3.45
C SER A 291 6.90 19.45 -2.51
N TRP A 292 6.97 19.26 -1.19
CA TRP A 292 6.50 20.27 -0.24
C TRP A 292 7.40 21.50 -0.20
N LYS A 293 8.72 21.34 -0.32
CA LYS A 293 9.70 22.42 -0.39
C LYS A 293 9.51 23.33 -1.62
N ARG A 294 8.90 22.81 -2.71
CA ARG A 294 8.80 23.52 -3.99
C ARG A 294 7.69 24.57 -4.01
N SER A 295 6.69 24.48 -3.14
CA SER A 295 5.51 25.31 -3.18
C SER A 295 4.82 25.40 -1.82
N GLU A 296 4.61 26.62 -1.32
CA GLU A 296 3.82 26.85 -0.10
C GLU A 296 2.41 26.25 -0.18
N LYS A 297 1.81 26.28 -1.36
CA LYS A 297 0.50 25.67 -1.60
C LYS A 297 0.54 24.15 -1.46
N ALA A 298 1.60 23.48 -1.95
CA ALA A 298 1.77 22.04 -1.80
C ALA A 298 2.02 21.66 -0.33
N HIS A 299 2.81 22.48 0.37
CA HIS A 299 3.08 22.32 1.79
C HIS A 299 1.80 22.48 2.63
N ALA A 300 1.06 23.59 2.46
CA ALA A 300 -0.20 23.82 3.17
C ALA A 300 -1.23 22.70 2.93
N LYS A 301 -1.31 22.20 1.68
CA LYS A 301 -2.17 21.08 1.34
C LYS A 301 -1.74 19.78 2.03
N ALA A 302 -0.43 19.53 2.17
CA ALA A 302 0.06 18.35 2.88
C ALA A 302 -0.32 18.37 4.37
N ILE A 303 -0.18 19.54 5.03
CA ILE A 303 -0.60 19.73 6.41
C ILE A 303 -2.10 19.45 6.57
N GLU A 304 -2.93 20.02 5.68
CA GLU A 304 -4.38 19.82 5.72
C GLU A 304 -4.78 18.35 5.49
N GLU A 305 -4.18 17.71 4.48
CA GLU A 305 -4.54 16.32 4.12
C GLU A 305 -4.02 15.28 5.10
N LEU A 306 -2.84 15.46 5.69
CA LEU A 306 -2.20 14.44 6.51
C LEU A 306 -2.46 14.63 8.01
N GLY A 307 -2.86 15.86 8.42
CA GLY A 307 -3.15 16.13 9.82
C GLY A 307 -1.96 15.81 10.75
N TYR A 308 -2.18 15.01 11.79
CA TYR A 308 -1.13 14.63 12.75
C TYR A 308 0.04 13.89 12.09
N LEU A 309 -0.23 13.07 11.08
CA LEU A 309 0.78 12.27 10.38
C LEU A 309 1.84 13.15 9.70
N TYR A 310 1.49 14.39 9.33
CA TYR A 310 2.45 15.36 8.80
C TYR A 310 3.61 15.60 9.76
N ASN A 311 3.34 15.75 11.06
CA ASN A 311 4.39 15.96 12.05
C ASN A 311 5.32 14.75 12.17
N ASP A 312 4.77 13.54 12.18
CA ASP A 312 5.54 12.30 12.24
C ASP A 312 6.44 12.12 11.02
N ILE A 313 5.93 12.46 9.83
CA ILE A 313 6.73 12.46 8.59
C ILE A 313 7.88 13.48 8.70
N MET A 314 7.62 14.69 9.21
CA MET A 314 8.66 15.71 9.38
C MET A 314 9.72 15.31 10.41
N ILE A 315 9.35 14.59 11.46
CA ILE A 315 10.28 14.05 12.45
C ILE A 315 11.23 13.03 11.78
N VAL A 316 10.67 12.04 11.06
CA VAL A 316 11.48 11.04 10.35
C VAL A 316 12.34 11.70 9.26
N HIS A 317 11.79 12.63 8.50
CA HIS A 317 12.55 13.38 7.50
C HIS A 317 13.73 14.16 8.11
N LYS A 318 13.53 14.79 9.28
CA LYS A 318 14.60 15.49 9.99
C LYS A 318 15.69 14.52 10.44
N ALA A 319 15.34 13.34 10.92
CA ALA A 319 16.29 12.30 11.29
C ALA A 319 17.07 11.79 10.07
N ASP A 320 16.37 11.51 8.95
CA ASP A 320 16.96 11.09 7.67
C ASP A 320 18.01 12.08 7.16
N ILE A 321 17.70 13.37 7.03
CA ILE A 321 18.66 14.38 6.54
C ILE A 321 19.84 14.66 7.48
N ASN A 322 19.81 14.25 8.75
CA ASN A 322 20.89 14.40 9.72
C ASN A 322 21.66 13.09 9.97
N ALA A 323 21.26 11.99 9.34
CA ALA A 323 21.89 10.67 9.49
C ALA A 323 23.07 10.46 8.52
N HIS A 324 24.12 11.30 8.63
CA HIS A 324 25.33 11.26 7.77
C HIS A 324 26.57 10.92 8.55
#